data_7c83d5fa1c9085a51c4ebf44824c925e
#
_entry.id   7c83d5fa1c9085a51c4ebf44824c925e
#
_cell.length_a   1.000
_cell.length_b   1.000
_cell.length_c   1.000
_cell.angle_alpha   90.00
_cell.angle_beta   90.00
_cell.angle_gamma   90.00
#
_symmetry.space_group_name_H-M   'P 1'
#
loop_
_entity.id
_entity.type
_entity.pdbx_description
1 polymer ?
#
loop_
_entity_poly.entity_id
_entity_poly.type
_entity_poly.pdbx_seq_one_letter_code
_entity_poly.pdbx_strand_id
1 'polypeptide(L)'
;DVFAPAKDVDHATVKAKYVLVKQHDRVGRMADTLEFSNVSLPRRRFSAELLAELRKECASLLEESDSEIVIHHVYIERRMKPLNLYLDSADEEKRENAVIEYGNAIKELAYANIFPGDMLFKNFGITRFGRVVFYDYDEIEYMTDCNFRRIPPPPNHEAEMSGEVWYSVGRNDIFPEEFGTFLLGNPETRRVFMKHHADLLEPEF
;
A
#
# COMPACT_ATOMS: atom_id res chain seq x y z
N ASP A 1 -2.82 11.23 0.66
CA ASP A 1 -3.89 10.79 -0.24
C ASP A 1 -5.01 11.84 -0.25
N VAL A 2 -5.04 12.70 -1.25
CA VAL A 2 -5.94 13.89 -1.31
C VAL A 2 -7.42 13.49 -1.39
N PHE A 3 -7.72 12.24 -1.68
CA PHE A 3 -9.09 11.72 -1.92
C PHE A 3 -9.55 10.66 -0.91
N ALA A 4 -8.69 10.23 0.01
CA ALA A 4 -9.09 9.31 1.06
C ALA A 4 -9.75 10.07 2.22
N PRO A 5 -10.80 9.53 2.86
CA PRO A 5 -11.27 10.07 4.13
C PRO A 5 -10.10 10.07 5.12
N ALA A 6 -9.99 11.13 5.94
CA ALA A 6 -8.94 11.25 6.93
C ALA A 6 -8.96 9.97 7.80
N LYS A 7 -7.85 9.20 7.75
CA LYS A 7 -7.68 8.05 8.64
C LYS A 7 -7.52 8.59 10.05
N ASP A 8 -8.24 8.01 11.01
CA ASP A 8 -8.13 8.37 12.43
C ASP A 8 -6.88 7.70 13.05
N VAL A 9 -5.71 7.97 12.44
CA VAL A 9 -4.41 7.45 12.86
C VAL A 9 -3.54 8.63 13.28
N ASP A 10 -3.06 8.61 14.51
CA ASP A 10 -2.23 9.68 15.03
C ASP A 10 -0.81 9.65 14.43
N HIS A 11 -0.17 10.81 14.39
CA HIS A 11 1.18 10.99 13.83
C HIS A 11 2.24 10.10 14.51
N ALA A 12 2.10 9.81 15.82
CA ALA A 12 3.03 8.95 16.54
C ALA A 12 2.94 7.50 16.07
N THR A 13 1.73 7.00 15.82
CA THR A 13 1.47 5.67 15.27
C THR A 13 2.08 5.53 13.89
N VAL A 14 1.86 6.49 12.98
CA VAL A 14 2.47 6.48 11.64
C VAL A 14 4.00 6.44 11.75
N LYS A 15 4.59 7.31 12.58
CA LYS A 15 6.05 7.34 12.79
C LYS A 15 6.59 6.01 13.31
N ALA A 16 5.87 5.34 14.23
CA ALA A 16 6.27 4.03 14.73
C ALA A 16 6.26 2.96 13.62
N LYS A 17 5.31 2.99 12.70
CA LYS A 17 5.26 2.09 11.54
C LYS A 17 6.45 2.31 10.60
N TYR A 18 6.85 3.55 10.32
CA TYR A 18 8.08 3.85 9.55
C TYR A 18 9.35 3.32 10.22
N VAL A 19 9.44 3.38 11.55
CA VAL A 19 10.55 2.79 12.31
C VAL A 19 10.53 1.27 12.19
N LEU A 20 9.36 0.64 12.28
CA LEU A 20 9.18 -0.79 12.13
C LEU A 20 9.70 -1.27 10.77
N VAL A 21 9.34 -0.57 9.69
CA VAL A 21 9.85 -0.85 8.32
C VAL A 21 11.36 -0.86 8.28
N LYS A 22 12.00 0.19 8.78
CA LYS A 22 13.47 0.32 8.75
C LYS A 22 14.20 -0.78 9.52
N GLN A 23 13.55 -1.34 10.55
CA GLN A 23 14.14 -2.38 11.38
C GLN A 23 13.92 -3.80 10.81
N HIS A 24 12.83 -4.02 10.08
CA HIS A 24 12.37 -5.37 9.71
C HIS A 24 12.45 -5.67 8.22
N ASP A 25 12.56 -4.67 7.34
CA ASP A 25 12.71 -4.92 5.90
C ASP A 25 14.10 -5.49 5.57
N ARG A 26 14.19 -6.81 5.63
CA ARG A 26 15.42 -7.56 5.26
C ARG A 26 15.46 -7.96 3.80
N VAL A 27 14.37 -7.75 3.08
CA VAL A 27 14.20 -8.23 1.69
C VAL A 27 14.20 -7.09 0.66
N GLY A 28 14.18 -5.83 1.12
CA GLY A 28 14.18 -4.66 0.26
C GLY A 28 12.90 -4.53 -0.58
N ARG A 29 11.76 -4.89 0.02
CA ARG A 29 10.43 -4.75 -0.61
C ARG A 29 9.65 -3.54 -0.12
N MET A 30 10.19 -2.82 0.84
CA MET A 30 9.62 -1.55 1.30
C MET A 30 10.48 -0.40 0.76
N ALA A 31 9.84 0.72 0.42
CA ALA A 31 10.54 1.86 -0.12
C ALA A 31 11.43 2.50 0.95
N ASP A 32 12.71 2.72 0.63
CA ASP A 32 13.60 3.52 1.46
C ASP A 32 13.06 4.94 1.56
N THR A 33 12.68 5.35 2.75
CA THR A 33 12.14 6.67 3.04
C THR A 33 13.08 7.43 3.94
N LEU A 34 13.45 8.64 3.53
CA LEU A 34 14.27 9.56 4.31
C LEU A 34 13.39 10.65 4.90
N GLU A 35 13.41 10.78 6.20
CA GLU A 35 12.73 11.85 6.95
C GLU A 35 13.62 13.09 6.99
N PHE A 36 13.07 14.22 6.57
CA PHE A 36 13.73 15.52 6.63
C PHE A 36 12.86 16.53 7.36
N SER A 37 13.51 17.42 8.10
CA SER A 37 12.87 18.55 8.75
C SER A 37 13.37 19.87 8.17
N ASN A 38 12.49 20.85 8.04
CA ASN A 38 12.79 22.20 7.57
C ASN A 38 13.51 22.22 6.22
N VAL A 39 12.94 21.52 5.24
CA VAL A 39 13.48 21.47 3.88
C VAL A 39 13.16 22.75 3.15
N SER A 40 14.19 23.56 2.86
CA SER A 40 14.05 24.75 2.03
C SER A 40 14.22 24.40 0.55
N LEU A 41 13.23 24.77 -0.24
CA LEU A 41 13.22 24.56 -1.69
C LEU A 41 12.95 25.89 -2.41
N PRO A 42 13.63 26.17 -3.55
CA PRO A 42 13.38 27.38 -4.31
C PRO A 42 11.93 27.47 -4.80
N ARG A 43 11.24 28.59 -4.50
CA ARG A 43 9.83 28.81 -4.87
C ARG A 43 9.56 28.57 -6.36
N ARG A 44 10.49 28.89 -7.23
CA ARG A 44 10.40 28.66 -8.70
C ARG A 44 10.26 27.19 -9.11
N ARG A 45 10.46 26.24 -8.19
CA ARG A 45 10.31 24.81 -8.44
C ARG A 45 8.89 24.30 -8.23
N PHE A 46 8.03 25.14 -7.66
CA PHE A 46 6.64 24.82 -7.40
C PHE A 46 5.75 25.43 -8.47
N SER A 47 4.83 24.66 -9.02
CA SER A 47 3.75 25.21 -9.84
C SER A 47 2.72 25.91 -8.96
N ALA A 48 1.91 26.77 -9.55
CA ALA A 48 0.85 27.47 -8.84
C ALA A 48 -0.18 26.50 -8.26
N GLU A 49 -0.49 25.45 -9.03
CA GLU A 49 -1.43 24.40 -8.62
C GLU A 49 -0.90 23.62 -7.40
N LEU A 50 0.37 23.20 -7.42
CA LEU A 50 1.00 22.50 -6.30
C LEU A 50 1.01 23.36 -5.04
N LEU A 51 1.35 24.65 -5.16
CA LEU A 51 1.32 25.56 -3.99
C LEU A 51 -0.09 25.74 -3.44
N ALA A 52 -1.10 25.84 -4.30
CA ALA A 52 -2.49 25.93 -3.87
C ALA A 52 -2.93 24.67 -3.10
N GLU A 53 -2.54 23.49 -3.59
CA GLU A 53 -2.80 22.21 -2.95
C GLU A 53 -2.10 22.10 -1.58
N LEU A 54 -0.80 22.40 -1.52
CA LEU A 54 -0.04 22.37 -0.27
C LEU A 54 -0.61 23.32 0.79
N ARG A 55 -1.01 24.52 0.39
CA ARG A 55 -1.66 25.48 1.30
C ARG A 55 -2.99 25.00 1.83
N LYS A 56 -3.74 24.26 1.02
CA LYS A 56 -5.02 23.68 1.42
C LYS A 56 -4.85 22.52 2.39
N GLU A 57 -3.94 21.59 2.08
CA GLU A 57 -3.85 20.30 2.77
C GLU A 57 -2.85 20.29 3.95
N CYS A 58 -1.79 21.11 3.89
CA CYS A 58 -0.73 21.09 4.90
C CYS A 58 -0.19 22.47 5.27
N ALA A 59 -1.04 23.48 5.34
CA ALA A 59 -0.67 24.87 5.66
C ALA A 59 0.20 25.02 6.92
N SER A 60 -0.06 24.22 7.95
CA SER A 60 0.70 24.25 9.22
C SER A 60 2.14 23.76 9.11
N LEU A 61 2.47 23.07 8.01
CA LEU A 61 3.80 22.52 7.75
C LEU A 61 4.59 23.38 6.74
N LEU A 62 4.03 24.51 6.28
CA LEU A 62 4.62 25.37 5.27
C LEU A 62 5.00 26.73 5.81
N GLU A 63 6.19 27.19 5.44
CA GLU A 63 6.61 28.57 5.57
C GLU A 63 6.99 29.09 4.19
N GLU A 64 6.42 30.23 3.79
CA GLU A 64 6.61 30.80 2.46
C GLU A 64 7.32 32.16 2.53
N SER A 65 8.30 32.32 1.65
CA SER A 65 8.93 33.62 1.35
C SER A 65 8.83 33.91 -0.15
N ASP A 66 9.34 35.07 -0.58
CA ASP A 66 9.39 35.42 -1.99
C ASP A 66 10.30 34.49 -2.79
N SER A 67 11.35 33.94 -2.19
CA SER A 67 12.37 33.13 -2.85
C SER A 67 12.25 31.63 -2.58
N GLU A 68 11.69 31.24 -1.42
CA GLU A 68 11.76 29.87 -0.90
C GLU A 68 10.44 29.41 -0.30
N ILE A 69 10.25 28.10 -0.32
CA ILE A 69 9.21 27.38 0.43
C ILE A 69 9.94 26.45 1.39
N VAL A 70 9.67 26.58 2.69
CA VAL A 70 10.15 25.65 3.71
C VAL A 70 9.04 24.67 4.06
N ILE A 71 9.34 23.37 3.98
CA ILE A 71 8.46 22.31 4.43
C ILE A 71 9.04 21.78 5.74
N HIS A 72 8.27 21.93 6.84
CA HIS A 72 8.77 21.61 8.18
C HIS A 72 8.98 20.12 8.42
N HIS A 73 8.21 19.27 7.74
CA HIS A 73 8.36 17.82 7.81
C HIS A 73 8.01 17.18 6.47
N VAL A 74 8.91 16.37 5.92
CA VAL A 74 8.71 15.68 4.64
C VAL A 74 9.43 14.34 4.62
N TYR A 75 8.75 13.32 4.10
CA TYR A 75 9.37 12.08 3.71
C TYR A 75 9.75 12.13 2.24
N ILE A 76 10.98 11.79 1.93
CA ILE A 76 11.49 11.72 0.56
C ILE A 76 11.87 10.28 0.27
N GLU A 77 11.31 9.75 -0.80
CA GLU A 77 11.57 8.39 -1.25
C GLU A 77 11.96 8.36 -2.73
N ARG A 78 12.46 7.21 -3.18
CA ARG A 78 12.80 7.03 -4.59
C ARG A 78 11.53 7.10 -5.44
N ARG A 79 11.59 7.87 -6.53
CA ARG A 79 10.48 7.96 -7.48
C ARG A 79 10.15 6.59 -8.07
N MET A 80 8.90 6.20 -7.94
CA MET A 80 8.30 4.99 -8.49
C MET A 80 7.03 5.36 -9.25
N LYS A 81 6.58 4.46 -10.13
CA LYS A 81 5.24 4.59 -10.73
C LYS A 81 4.27 3.77 -9.88
N PRO A 82 3.15 4.32 -9.40
CA PRO A 82 2.11 3.54 -8.72
C PRO A 82 1.69 2.34 -9.57
N LEU A 83 1.58 1.17 -8.96
CA LEU A 83 1.38 -0.09 -9.69
C LEU A 83 0.06 -0.12 -10.46
N ASN A 84 -1.02 0.45 -9.90
CA ASN A 84 -2.28 0.59 -10.60
C ASN A 84 -2.11 1.37 -11.93
N LEU A 85 -1.45 2.53 -11.90
CA LEU A 85 -1.20 3.34 -13.09
C LEU A 85 -0.22 2.68 -14.07
N TYR A 86 0.66 1.83 -13.57
CA TYR A 86 1.55 1.06 -14.42
C TYR A 86 0.79 -0.03 -15.17
N LEU A 87 -0.05 -0.81 -14.49
CA LEU A 87 -0.86 -1.88 -15.06
C LEU A 87 -1.81 -1.37 -16.16
N ASP A 88 -2.38 -0.17 -15.98
CA ASP A 88 -3.28 0.45 -16.96
C ASP A 88 -2.57 0.81 -18.28
N SER A 89 -1.29 1.16 -18.22
CA SER A 89 -0.53 1.67 -19.37
C SER A 89 0.50 0.68 -19.93
N ALA A 90 0.75 -0.45 -19.26
CA ALA A 90 1.74 -1.45 -19.67
C ALA A 90 1.22 -2.33 -20.82
N ASP A 91 2.13 -2.76 -21.70
CA ASP A 91 1.86 -3.86 -22.62
C ASP A 91 1.64 -5.18 -21.86
N GLU A 92 1.18 -6.21 -22.56
CA GLU A 92 0.80 -7.50 -21.97
C GLU A 92 1.97 -8.14 -21.21
N GLU A 93 3.15 -8.20 -21.80
CA GLU A 93 4.34 -8.82 -21.18
C GLU A 93 4.75 -8.08 -19.89
N LYS A 94 4.80 -6.75 -19.94
CA LYS A 94 5.14 -5.94 -18.77
C LYS A 94 4.09 -6.03 -17.68
N ARG A 95 2.81 -6.12 -18.05
CA ARG A 95 1.70 -6.32 -17.10
C ARG A 95 1.82 -7.68 -16.42
N GLU A 96 2.04 -8.77 -17.18
CA GLU A 96 2.24 -10.11 -16.62
C GLU A 96 3.41 -10.11 -15.62
N ASN A 97 4.57 -9.57 -16.02
CA ASN A 97 5.74 -9.48 -15.14
C ASN A 97 5.48 -8.66 -13.89
N ALA A 98 4.75 -7.55 -13.98
CA ALA A 98 4.43 -6.72 -12.83
C ALA A 98 3.48 -7.42 -11.84
N VAL A 99 2.53 -8.21 -12.33
CA VAL A 99 1.63 -9.01 -11.47
C VAL A 99 2.39 -10.13 -10.78
N ILE A 100 3.32 -10.79 -11.47
CA ILE A 100 4.20 -11.79 -10.85
C ILE A 100 5.06 -11.14 -9.76
N GLU A 101 5.67 -9.99 -10.06
CA GLU A 101 6.49 -9.26 -9.09
C GLU A 101 5.68 -8.73 -7.89
N TYR A 102 4.41 -8.37 -8.09
CA TYR A 102 3.51 -8.00 -7.00
C TYR A 102 3.27 -9.15 -6.03
N GLY A 103 2.95 -10.34 -6.54
CA GLY A 103 2.80 -11.52 -5.67
C GLY A 103 4.11 -11.92 -4.98
N ASN A 104 5.25 -11.80 -5.67
CA ASN A 104 6.58 -12.01 -5.06
C ASN A 104 6.84 -11.00 -3.94
N ALA A 105 6.44 -9.73 -4.13
CA ALA A 105 6.60 -8.72 -3.09
C ALA A 105 5.81 -9.07 -1.83
N ILE A 106 4.57 -9.53 -1.96
CA ILE A 106 3.75 -9.98 -0.82
C ILE A 106 4.41 -11.17 -0.11
N LYS A 107 4.87 -12.18 -0.85
CA LYS A 107 5.56 -13.36 -0.29
C LYS A 107 6.82 -12.96 0.47
N GLU A 108 7.65 -12.11 -0.09
CA GLU A 108 8.88 -11.65 0.55
C GLU A 108 8.60 -10.80 1.80
N LEU A 109 7.56 -9.96 1.80
CA LEU A 109 7.11 -9.24 2.99
C LEU A 109 6.64 -10.21 4.09
N ALA A 110 5.85 -11.22 3.73
CA ALA A 110 5.41 -12.26 4.66
C ALA A 110 6.59 -13.00 5.29
N TYR A 111 7.60 -13.38 4.51
CA TYR A 111 8.85 -13.97 5.02
C TYR A 111 9.64 -13.05 5.94
N ALA A 112 9.50 -11.74 5.79
CA ALA A 112 10.05 -10.75 6.70
C ALA A 112 9.17 -10.48 7.92
N ASN A 113 8.10 -11.25 8.11
CA ASN A 113 7.09 -11.08 9.17
C ASN A 113 6.30 -9.77 9.05
N ILE A 114 6.09 -9.28 7.83
CA ILE A 114 5.37 -8.03 7.57
C ILE A 114 4.09 -8.33 6.78
N PHE A 115 2.95 -7.94 7.33
CA PHE A 115 1.67 -7.91 6.63
C PHE A 115 1.37 -6.46 6.19
N PRO A 116 1.15 -6.20 4.90
CA PRO A 116 0.94 -4.84 4.40
C PRO A 116 -0.34 -4.15 4.92
N GLY A 117 -1.34 -4.92 5.38
CA GLY A 117 -2.67 -4.41 5.73
C GLY A 117 -3.49 -4.15 4.47
N ASP A 118 -3.34 -2.97 3.87
CA ASP A 118 -3.97 -2.65 2.59
C ASP A 118 -3.10 -3.08 1.40
N MET A 119 -3.49 -4.15 0.73
CA MET A 119 -2.77 -4.70 -0.42
C MET A 119 -3.24 -4.17 -1.78
N LEU A 120 -3.96 -3.05 -1.84
CA LEU A 120 -4.36 -2.44 -3.10
C LEU A 120 -3.15 -2.05 -3.95
N PHE A 121 -3.26 -2.22 -5.27
CA PHE A 121 -2.16 -1.88 -6.21
C PHE A 121 -1.66 -0.45 -6.08
N LYS A 122 -2.51 0.50 -5.66
CA LYS A 122 -2.12 1.90 -5.45
C LYS A 122 -1.07 2.08 -4.35
N ASN A 123 -0.96 1.13 -3.40
CA ASN A 123 -0.05 1.17 -2.26
C ASN A 123 1.31 0.53 -2.57
N PHE A 124 1.45 0.02 -3.81
CA PHE A 124 2.70 -0.51 -4.34
C PHE A 124 3.22 0.37 -5.49
N GLY A 125 4.52 0.44 -5.60
CA GLY A 125 5.20 1.14 -6.69
C GLY A 125 6.10 0.21 -7.48
N ILE A 126 6.18 0.43 -8.78
CA ILE A 126 7.14 -0.27 -9.63
C ILE A 126 8.35 0.63 -9.90
N THR A 127 9.53 0.10 -9.63
CA THR A 127 10.80 0.79 -9.87
C THR A 127 11.15 0.76 -11.35
N ARG A 128 12.12 1.59 -11.77
CA ARG A 128 12.63 1.58 -13.16
C ARG A 128 13.22 0.23 -13.61
N PHE A 129 13.51 -0.65 -12.67
CA PHE A 129 14.05 -1.99 -12.94
C PHE A 129 12.99 -3.08 -12.91
N GLY A 130 11.71 -2.73 -12.84
CA GLY A 130 10.59 -3.67 -12.81
C GLY A 130 10.32 -4.30 -11.44
N ARG A 131 11.06 -3.93 -10.38
CA ARG A 131 10.84 -4.44 -9.03
C ARG A 131 9.64 -3.74 -8.39
N VAL A 132 8.70 -4.50 -7.85
CA VAL A 132 7.56 -3.98 -7.09
C VAL A 132 7.96 -3.83 -5.63
N VAL A 133 7.64 -2.68 -5.05
CA VAL A 133 7.90 -2.34 -3.65
C VAL A 133 6.65 -1.74 -3.02
N PHE A 134 6.48 -1.93 -1.73
CA PHE A 134 5.40 -1.37 -0.93
C PHE A 134 5.82 -0.03 -0.32
N TYR A 135 4.90 0.94 -0.21
CA TYR A 135 5.23 2.28 0.31
C TYR A 135 4.15 2.90 1.22
N ASP A 136 3.02 2.24 1.44
CA ASP A 136 1.96 2.72 2.35
C ASP A 136 2.00 1.96 3.68
N TYR A 137 2.65 2.55 4.67
CA TYR A 137 2.99 1.86 5.93
C TYR A 137 1.98 2.06 7.05
N ASP A 138 0.89 2.78 6.82
CA ASP A 138 -0.07 3.14 7.86
C ASP A 138 -0.72 1.93 8.55
N GLU A 139 -0.96 0.87 7.77
CA GLU A 139 -1.71 -0.30 8.19
C GLU A 139 -0.86 -1.57 8.35
N ILE A 140 0.47 -1.46 8.25
CA ILE A 140 1.33 -2.64 8.40
C ILE A 140 1.22 -3.25 9.79
N GLU A 141 1.23 -4.57 9.82
CA GLU A 141 1.22 -5.37 11.06
C GLU A 141 2.27 -6.49 10.96
N TYR A 142 2.58 -7.13 12.08
CA TYR A 142 3.35 -8.38 12.03
C TYR A 142 2.46 -9.52 11.54
N MET A 143 2.97 -10.37 10.64
CA MET A 143 2.27 -11.59 10.23
C MET A 143 1.88 -12.46 11.44
N THR A 144 2.75 -12.51 12.45
CA THR A 144 2.53 -13.27 13.69
C THR A 144 1.42 -12.72 14.57
N ASP A 145 1.00 -11.48 14.36
CA ASP A 145 -0.08 -10.83 15.10
C ASP A 145 -1.43 -10.95 14.35
N CYS A 146 -1.38 -11.38 13.08
CA CYS A 146 -2.54 -11.60 12.24
C CYS A 146 -3.11 -13.01 12.48
N ASN A 147 -4.43 -13.14 12.41
CA ASN A 147 -5.15 -14.39 12.50
C ASN A 147 -5.76 -14.72 11.14
N PHE A 148 -5.06 -15.55 10.35
CA PHE A 148 -5.51 -15.96 9.03
C PHE A 148 -6.60 -17.03 9.14
N ARG A 149 -7.75 -16.77 8.53
CA ARG A 149 -8.95 -17.61 8.65
C ARG A 149 -9.58 -17.83 7.28
N ARG A 150 -10.28 -18.97 7.16
CA ARG A 150 -11.22 -19.21 6.06
C ARG A 150 -12.57 -18.58 6.37
N ILE A 151 -13.24 -18.09 5.34
CA ILE A 151 -14.63 -17.67 5.45
C ILE A 151 -15.47 -18.92 5.72
N PRO A 152 -16.20 -19.00 6.85
CA PRO A 152 -17.04 -20.15 7.11
C PRO A 152 -18.19 -20.22 6.09
N PRO A 153 -18.64 -21.42 5.70
CA PRO A 153 -19.75 -21.56 4.77
C PRO A 153 -21.02 -20.88 5.34
N PRO A 154 -21.86 -20.28 4.48
CA PRO A 154 -23.08 -19.63 4.93
C PRO A 154 -23.99 -20.64 5.65
N PRO A 155 -24.64 -20.26 6.76
CA PRO A 155 -25.46 -21.16 7.55
C PRO A 155 -26.74 -21.61 6.82
N ASN A 156 -27.20 -20.84 5.86
CA ASN A 156 -28.36 -21.12 5.01
C ASN A 156 -28.30 -20.29 3.73
N HIS A 157 -29.16 -20.61 2.77
CA HIS A 157 -29.23 -19.93 1.48
C HIS A 157 -29.66 -18.46 1.59
N GLU A 158 -30.43 -18.10 2.62
CA GLU A 158 -30.84 -16.72 2.86
C GLU A 158 -29.66 -15.84 3.27
N ALA A 159 -28.76 -16.35 4.14
CA ALA A 159 -27.53 -15.66 4.51
C ALA A 159 -26.59 -15.47 3.30
N GLU A 160 -26.49 -16.50 2.44
CA GLU A 160 -25.70 -16.41 1.20
C GLU A 160 -26.20 -15.30 0.25
N MET A 161 -27.51 -15.13 0.16
CA MET A 161 -28.13 -14.14 -0.73
C MET A 161 -28.29 -12.75 -0.13
N SER A 162 -28.18 -12.61 1.20
CA SER A 162 -28.38 -11.33 1.88
C SER A 162 -27.27 -10.30 1.64
N GLY A 163 -26.07 -10.77 1.28
CA GLY A 163 -24.87 -9.90 1.20
C GLY A 163 -24.38 -9.40 2.57
N GLU A 164 -24.98 -9.85 3.68
CA GLU A 164 -24.54 -9.52 5.03
C GLU A 164 -23.46 -10.50 5.51
N VAL A 165 -22.52 -10.01 6.32
CA VAL A 165 -21.47 -10.84 6.91
C VAL A 165 -22.09 -11.72 7.99
N TRP A 166 -22.07 -13.06 7.80
CA TRP A 166 -22.65 -14.06 8.71
C TRP A 166 -21.66 -14.63 9.73
N TYR A 167 -20.43 -14.12 9.75
CA TYR A 167 -19.39 -14.59 10.66
C TYR A 167 -18.81 -13.42 11.46
N SER A 168 -18.23 -13.76 12.60
CA SER A 168 -17.57 -12.77 13.45
C SER A 168 -16.20 -12.40 12.87
N VAL A 169 -15.90 -11.11 12.86
CA VAL A 169 -14.60 -10.56 12.44
C VAL A 169 -13.94 -9.92 13.65
N GLY A 170 -12.82 -10.47 14.08
CA GLY A 170 -11.94 -9.88 15.10
C GLY A 170 -11.01 -8.82 14.48
N ARG A 171 -10.39 -8.01 15.32
CA ARG A 171 -9.52 -6.90 14.88
C ARG A 171 -8.37 -7.35 13.96
N ASN A 172 -7.80 -8.52 14.24
CA ASN A 172 -6.62 -9.03 13.52
C ASN A 172 -6.98 -10.22 12.61
N ASP A 173 -8.28 -10.47 12.37
CA ASP A 173 -8.71 -11.50 11.46
C ASP A 173 -8.48 -11.09 10.01
N ILE A 174 -7.82 -11.97 9.26
CA ILE A 174 -7.53 -11.79 7.85
C ILE A 174 -8.15 -12.98 7.08
N PHE A 175 -8.85 -12.64 6.01
CA PHE A 175 -9.49 -13.61 5.11
C PHE A 175 -8.83 -13.53 3.74
N PRO A 176 -7.79 -14.33 3.45
CA PRO A 176 -7.05 -14.24 2.18
C PRO A 176 -7.92 -14.44 0.94
N GLU A 177 -9.01 -15.21 1.05
CA GLU A 177 -9.98 -15.43 -0.04
C GLU A 177 -10.55 -14.10 -0.59
N GLU A 178 -10.73 -13.09 0.28
CA GLU A 178 -11.24 -11.78 -0.11
C GLU A 178 -10.27 -11.02 -1.03
N PHE A 179 -8.97 -11.29 -0.95
CA PHE A 179 -7.99 -10.65 -1.85
C PHE A 179 -8.27 -10.96 -3.31
N GLY A 180 -8.77 -12.18 -3.60
CA GLY A 180 -9.18 -12.56 -4.95
C GLY A 180 -10.33 -11.71 -5.49
N THR A 181 -11.21 -11.23 -4.63
CA THR A 181 -12.37 -10.43 -5.00
C THR A 181 -12.01 -8.95 -5.17
N PHE A 182 -11.31 -8.38 -4.21
CA PHE A 182 -11.02 -6.94 -4.17
C PHE A 182 -9.84 -6.51 -5.05
N LEU A 183 -8.77 -7.33 -5.12
CA LEU A 183 -7.55 -6.96 -5.82
C LEU A 183 -7.55 -7.37 -7.29
N LEU A 184 -8.26 -8.41 -7.65
CA LEU A 184 -8.15 -9.08 -8.94
C LEU A 184 -9.40 -8.88 -9.82
N GLY A 185 -9.95 -7.67 -9.82
CA GLY A 185 -11.12 -7.31 -10.64
C GLY A 185 -10.88 -7.40 -12.16
N ASN A 186 -9.63 -7.23 -12.60
CA ASN A 186 -9.28 -7.41 -14.01
C ASN A 186 -9.03 -8.91 -14.29
N PRO A 187 -9.73 -9.53 -15.29
CA PRO A 187 -9.63 -10.96 -15.57
C PRO A 187 -8.21 -11.43 -15.96
N GLU A 188 -7.46 -10.61 -16.70
CA GLU A 188 -6.08 -10.96 -17.10
C GLU A 188 -5.13 -10.92 -15.91
N THR A 189 -5.22 -9.88 -15.09
CA THR A 189 -4.46 -9.77 -13.85
C THR A 189 -4.75 -10.96 -12.93
N ARG A 190 -6.04 -11.30 -12.78
CA ARG A 190 -6.48 -12.46 -12.01
C ARG A 190 -5.90 -13.76 -12.55
N ARG A 191 -5.94 -13.98 -13.85
CA ARG A 191 -5.41 -15.19 -14.49
C ARG A 191 -3.91 -15.37 -14.19
N VAL A 192 -3.13 -14.30 -14.32
CA VAL A 192 -1.69 -14.32 -14.03
C VAL A 192 -1.44 -14.56 -12.55
N PHE A 193 -2.11 -13.82 -11.68
CA PHE A 193 -1.96 -13.97 -10.24
C PHE A 193 -2.30 -15.40 -9.78
N MET A 194 -3.44 -15.94 -10.19
CA MET A 194 -3.85 -17.30 -9.84
C MET A 194 -2.90 -18.37 -10.37
N LYS A 195 -2.28 -18.16 -11.51
CA LYS A 195 -1.29 -19.09 -12.07
C LYS A 195 -0.01 -19.19 -11.22
N HIS A 196 0.43 -18.08 -10.60
CA HIS A 196 1.73 -17.98 -9.95
C HIS A 196 1.65 -17.83 -8.42
N HIS A 197 0.52 -17.39 -7.90
CA HIS A 197 0.36 -16.95 -6.52
C HIS A 197 -0.99 -17.35 -5.90
N ALA A 198 -1.63 -18.42 -6.37
CA ALA A 198 -2.88 -18.92 -5.80
C ALA A 198 -2.73 -19.27 -4.31
N ASP A 199 -1.54 -19.68 -3.91
CA ASP A 199 -1.17 -19.98 -2.52
C ASP A 199 -1.36 -18.78 -1.56
N LEU A 200 -1.24 -17.55 -2.04
CA LEU A 200 -1.49 -16.34 -1.24
C LEU A 200 -2.97 -16.15 -0.86
N LEU A 201 -3.88 -16.90 -1.47
CA LEU A 201 -5.31 -16.86 -1.14
C LEU A 201 -5.70 -17.93 -0.09
N GLU A 202 -4.73 -18.71 0.38
CA GLU A 202 -4.94 -19.77 1.34
C GLU A 202 -4.44 -19.32 2.73
N PRO A 203 -5.21 -19.52 3.81
CA PRO A 203 -4.79 -19.13 5.16
C PRO A 203 -3.54 -19.86 5.67
N GLU A 204 -3.21 -20.99 5.06
CA GLU A 204 -2.06 -21.82 5.42
C GLU A 204 -0.73 -21.33 4.81
N PHE A 205 -0.76 -20.34 3.93
CA PHE A 205 0.45 -19.70 3.41
C PHE A 205 1.22 -18.98 4.53
#